data_cb2ab936fa77906f51dbcf992f400e0a
#
_entry.id   cb2ab936fa77906f51dbcf992f400e0a
#
_cell.length_a   1.000
_cell.length_b   1.000
_cell.length_c   1.000
_cell.angle_alpha   90.00
_cell.angle_beta   90.00
_cell.angle_gamma   90.00
#
_symmetry.space_group_name_H-M   'P 1'
#
loop_
_entity.id
_entity.type
_entity.pdbx_description
1 polymer ?
#
loop_
_entity_poly.entity_id
_entity_poly.type
_entity_poly.pdbx_seq_one_letter_code
_entity_poly.pdbx_strand_id
1 'polypeptide(L)'
;MNQYLVVGVVFLVVIALLATNKKLVETLKNIYKIEELRKRVIYTIGLLLVYRLGSFVVIPGINPNALGEGSAYASQLEGNGLLGLLNVFSGGAFGNAAILALGVMPYITASIIIQLMGMMIPYFQKMQTEGESGRRKMNQWTRFLTIGVLILQGPAYIANLYHQVPTAFVYGNSFGFVAYATTILIAGTMFIMWLGEKITDKGIGNGISLIIMIGIVARLPHALLAEVNARFQTASGSAIMLILELVLLFLVFMATIALVQAVRKVPVQYAKRIVGNKQYGGVRQYIPLKMNAANVMPIIFAQALMFIPALFSGTAFAAAFSSMTGFWYNFTLAVLVIAFTYFYTAIIINPQMMADDMKRNGGFIPGVKPGKQTVNYIDTIMTRITLPGSFFLAIVAILPALAMKFLGIQQAFAYFYGGTSLLIMVGVVLDTLKQIESYLLMRHYDGLMKTGRIQGRH
;
A
#
# COMPACT_ATOMS: atom_id res chain seq x y z
N MET A 1 29.95 -21.17 -4.83
CA MET A 1 28.66 -21.88 -4.68
C MET A 1 27.65 -21.11 -5.53
N ASN A 2 26.96 -21.76 -6.47
CA ASN A 2 26.10 -21.05 -7.42
C ASN A 2 25.02 -20.23 -6.67
N GLN A 3 25.06 -18.92 -6.84
CA GLN A 3 24.19 -17.93 -6.17
C GLN A 3 22.69 -18.24 -6.37
N TYR A 4 22.34 -18.73 -7.56
CA TYR A 4 20.98 -19.20 -7.89
C TYR A 4 20.56 -20.43 -7.06
N LEU A 5 21.53 -21.26 -6.62
CA LEU A 5 21.29 -22.42 -5.78
C LEU A 5 20.84 -22.00 -4.36
N VAL A 6 21.47 -20.97 -3.77
CA VAL A 6 21.13 -20.47 -2.43
C VAL A 6 19.71 -19.89 -2.41
N VAL A 7 19.37 -19.09 -3.41
CA VAL A 7 18.01 -18.51 -3.52
C VAL A 7 17.00 -19.60 -3.84
N GLY A 8 17.33 -20.56 -4.69
CA GLY A 8 16.48 -21.72 -4.96
C GLY A 8 16.23 -22.56 -3.70
N VAL A 9 17.25 -22.77 -2.88
CA VAL A 9 17.12 -23.48 -1.58
C VAL A 9 16.25 -22.68 -0.60
N VAL A 10 16.46 -21.38 -0.46
CA VAL A 10 15.64 -20.52 0.40
C VAL A 10 14.16 -20.55 -0.05
N PHE A 11 13.93 -20.48 -1.36
CA PHE A 11 12.58 -20.54 -1.93
C PHE A 11 11.92 -21.90 -1.70
N LEU A 12 12.67 -23.00 -1.87
CA LEU A 12 12.19 -24.35 -1.58
C LEU A 12 11.90 -24.57 -0.10
N VAL A 13 12.74 -24.04 0.79
CA VAL A 13 12.49 -24.09 2.25
C VAL A 13 11.23 -23.33 2.63
N VAL A 14 11.00 -22.15 2.07
CA VAL A 14 9.77 -21.37 2.31
C VAL A 14 8.55 -22.13 1.78
N ILE A 15 8.61 -22.71 0.57
CA ILE A 15 7.51 -23.52 0.03
C ILE A 15 7.27 -24.75 0.90
N ALA A 16 8.30 -25.43 1.35
CA ALA A 16 8.18 -26.60 2.22
C ALA A 16 7.53 -26.24 3.56
N LEU A 17 7.93 -25.11 4.18
CA LEU A 17 7.32 -24.61 5.41
C LEU A 17 5.84 -24.22 5.21
N LEU A 18 5.49 -23.63 4.08
CA LEU A 18 4.10 -23.32 3.73
C LEU A 18 3.29 -24.58 3.48
N ALA A 19 3.85 -25.59 2.82
CA ALA A 19 3.20 -26.88 2.55
C ALA A 19 3.00 -27.72 3.82
N THR A 20 3.85 -27.55 4.85
CA THR A 20 3.73 -28.28 6.12
C THR A 20 2.61 -27.72 7.01
N ASN A 21 2.15 -26.50 6.74
CA ASN A 21 1.07 -25.89 7.52
C ASN A 21 -0.30 -26.39 7.06
N LYS A 22 -0.83 -27.41 7.77
CA LYS A 22 -2.13 -28.07 7.46
C LYS A 22 -3.27 -27.07 7.31
N LYS A 23 -3.34 -26.02 8.12
CA LYS A 23 -4.38 -24.99 8.04
C LYS A 23 -4.32 -24.20 6.72
N LEU A 24 -3.12 -23.84 6.27
CA LEU A 24 -2.93 -23.15 4.98
C LEU A 24 -3.36 -24.05 3.81
N VAL A 25 -2.93 -25.31 3.83
CA VAL A 25 -3.31 -26.28 2.78
C VAL A 25 -4.81 -26.51 2.74
N GLU A 26 -5.48 -26.64 3.88
CA GLU A 26 -6.94 -26.75 3.97
C GLU A 26 -7.64 -25.49 3.45
N THR A 27 -7.16 -24.31 3.81
CA THR A 27 -7.70 -23.03 3.31
C THR A 27 -7.57 -22.93 1.80
N LEU A 28 -6.41 -23.25 1.24
CA LEU A 28 -6.19 -23.28 -0.21
C LEU A 28 -7.09 -24.30 -0.92
N LYS A 29 -7.26 -25.49 -0.32
CA LYS A 29 -8.17 -26.52 -0.84
C LYS A 29 -9.63 -26.06 -0.81
N ASN A 30 -10.04 -25.32 0.23
CA ASN A 30 -11.38 -24.76 0.34
C ASN A 30 -11.62 -23.62 -0.66
N ILE A 31 -10.60 -22.75 -0.90
CA ILE A 31 -10.65 -21.74 -1.95
C ILE A 31 -10.85 -22.37 -3.33
N TYR A 32 -10.14 -23.46 -3.62
CA TYR A 32 -10.25 -24.17 -4.90
C TYR A 32 -11.60 -24.86 -5.10
N LYS A 33 -12.23 -25.37 -4.01
CA LYS A 33 -13.54 -26.04 -4.05
C LYS A 33 -14.69 -25.07 -4.37
N ILE A 34 -14.58 -23.79 -4.01
CA ILE A 34 -15.63 -22.80 -4.24
C ILE A 34 -15.43 -22.19 -5.64
N GLU A 35 -16.29 -22.56 -6.58
CA GLU A 35 -16.17 -22.16 -7.99
C GLU A 35 -16.15 -20.65 -8.19
N GLU A 36 -16.99 -19.91 -7.48
CA GLU A 36 -17.03 -18.44 -7.58
C GLU A 36 -15.74 -17.80 -7.10
N LEU A 37 -15.22 -18.22 -5.95
CA LEU A 37 -13.99 -17.72 -5.37
C LEU A 37 -12.79 -18.07 -6.26
N ARG A 38 -12.75 -19.29 -6.79
CA ARG A 38 -11.73 -19.72 -7.74
C ARG A 38 -11.72 -18.86 -9.00
N LYS A 39 -12.89 -18.58 -9.60
CA LYS A 39 -13.01 -17.71 -10.78
C LYS A 39 -12.47 -16.31 -10.48
N ARG A 40 -12.82 -15.73 -9.33
CA ARG A 40 -12.32 -14.39 -8.91
C ARG A 40 -10.81 -14.37 -8.70
N VAL A 41 -10.25 -15.40 -8.05
CA VAL A 41 -8.79 -15.51 -7.84
C VAL A 41 -8.06 -15.63 -9.17
N ILE A 42 -8.51 -16.54 -10.06
CA ILE A 42 -7.88 -16.74 -11.37
C ILE A 42 -7.96 -15.45 -12.21
N TYR A 43 -9.10 -14.75 -12.18
CA TYR A 43 -9.28 -13.48 -12.86
C TYR A 43 -8.29 -12.41 -12.34
N THR A 44 -8.13 -12.31 -11.02
CA THR A 44 -7.19 -11.38 -10.39
C THR A 44 -5.76 -11.69 -10.80
N ILE A 45 -5.34 -12.96 -10.72
CA ILE A 45 -3.99 -13.39 -11.12
C ILE A 45 -3.74 -13.10 -12.61
N GLY A 46 -4.73 -13.39 -13.47
CA GLY A 46 -4.63 -13.12 -14.92
C GLY A 46 -4.38 -11.63 -15.22
N LEU A 47 -5.12 -10.73 -14.56
CA LEU A 47 -4.93 -9.28 -14.76
C LEU A 47 -3.60 -8.78 -14.18
N LEU A 48 -3.15 -9.34 -13.04
CA LEU A 48 -1.83 -9.03 -12.47
C LEU A 48 -0.68 -9.50 -13.38
N LEU A 49 -0.83 -10.63 -14.08
CA LEU A 49 0.12 -11.08 -15.11
C LEU A 49 0.19 -10.12 -16.29
N VAL A 50 -0.97 -9.63 -16.77
CA VAL A 50 -1.01 -8.60 -17.84
C VAL A 50 -0.26 -7.34 -17.41
N TYR A 51 -0.49 -6.86 -16.17
CA TYR A 51 0.26 -5.73 -15.63
C TYR A 51 1.77 -6.02 -15.61
N ARG A 52 2.17 -7.21 -15.16
CA ARG A 52 3.58 -7.58 -15.07
C ARG A 52 4.26 -7.66 -16.44
N LEU A 53 3.59 -8.21 -17.44
CA LEU A 53 4.08 -8.21 -18.82
C LEU A 53 4.26 -6.78 -19.35
N GLY A 54 3.29 -5.90 -19.13
CA GLY A 54 3.38 -4.50 -19.55
C GLY A 54 4.52 -3.72 -18.90
N SER A 55 4.99 -4.12 -17.72
CA SER A 55 6.12 -3.47 -17.05
C SER A 55 7.48 -3.74 -17.70
N PHE A 56 7.57 -4.68 -18.64
CA PHE A 56 8.78 -4.96 -19.43
C PHE A 56 8.75 -4.35 -20.83
N VAL A 57 7.60 -3.86 -21.29
CA VAL A 57 7.47 -3.25 -22.62
C VAL A 57 8.02 -1.83 -22.57
N VAL A 58 9.20 -1.62 -23.14
CA VAL A 58 9.89 -0.32 -23.18
C VAL A 58 9.19 0.65 -24.13
N ILE A 59 9.22 1.95 -23.83
CA ILE A 59 8.69 2.99 -24.71
C ILE A 59 9.43 2.96 -26.05
N PRO A 60 8.72 2.86 -27.20
CA PRO A 60 9.37 2.86 -28.51
C PRO A 60 10.20 4.12 -28.73
N GLY A 61 11.43 3.95 -29.21
CA GLY A 61 12.42 5.01 -29.38
C GLY A 61 13.41 5.15 -28.23
N ILE A 62 13.31 4.27 -27.20
CA ILE A 62 14.30 4.14 -26.13
C ILE A 62 14.98 2.77 -26.25
N ASN A 63 16.31 2.76 -26.22
CA ASN A 63 17.10 1.53 -26.32
C ASN A 63 17.14 0.84 -24.95
N PRO A 64 16.56 -0.39 -24.79
CA PRO A 64 16.54 -1.10 -23.53
C PRO A 64 17.93 -1.52 -23.04
N ASN A 65 18.88 -1.76 -23.94
CA ASN A 65 20.23 -2.20 -23.58
C ASN A 65 21.01 -1.14 -22.79
N ALA A 66 20.71 0.13 -23.00
CA ALA A 66 21.34 1.23 -22.24
C ALA A 66 20.81 1.40 -20.83
N LEU A 67 19.64 0.78 -20.53
CA LEU A 67 18.93 0.89 -19.24
C LEU A 67 19.04 -0.40 -18.41
N GLY A 68 19.55 -1.49 -19.00
CA GLY A 68 19.57 -2.83 -18.41
C GLY A 68 20.37 -2.94 -17.11
N GLU A 69 20.20 -4.06 -16.43
CA GLU A 69 20.94 -4.42 -15.22
C GLU A 69 22.44 -4.36 -15.48
N GLY A 70 23.19 -3.62 -14.62
CA GLY A 70 24.63 -3.38 -14.79
C GLY A 70 24.97 -2.09 -15.53
N SER A 71 24.00 -1.34 -16.04
CA SER A 71 24.24 0.01 -16.58
C SER A 71 24.55 1.02 -15.47
N ALA A 72 25.26 2.09 -15.82
CA ALA A 72 25.49 3.22 -14.91
C ALA A 72 24.18 3.83 -14.39
N TYR A 73 23.11 3.73 -15.17
CA TYR A 73 21.77 4.18 -14.80
C TYR A 73 21.15 3.33 -13.69
N ALA A 74 21.26 2.01 -13.76
CA ALA A 74 20.77 1.12 -12.71
C ALA A 74 21.44 1.42 -11.36
N SER A 75 22.76 1.65 -11.37
CA SER A 75 23.54 2.02 -10.19
C SER A 75 23.12 3.38 -9.63
N GLN A 76 22.83 4.35 -10.48
CA GLN A 76 22.36 5.69 -10.09
C GLN A 76 20.93 5.63 -9.51
N LEU A 77 20.05 4.80 -10.07
CA LEU A 77 18.71 4.56 -9.52
C LEU A 77 18.75 3.95 -8.12
N GLU A 78 19.67 3.02 -7.91
CA GLU A 78 19.87 2.41 -6.59
C GLU A 78 20.50 3.39 -5.60
N GLY A 79 21.38 4.30 -6.05
CA GLY A 79 22.01 5.33 -5.22
C GLY A 79 21.11 6.51 -4.86
N ASN A 80 20.12 6.84 -5.70
CA ASN A 80 19.16 7.91 -5.47
C ASN A 80 17.93 7.37 -4.71
N GLY A 81 17.87 7.64 -3.41
CA GLY A 81 16.85 7.13 -2.50
C GLY A 81 15.41 7.28 -3.00
N LEU A 82 15.12 8.39 -3.63
CA LEU A 82 13.79 8.73 -4.12
C LEU A 82 13.42 8.03 -5.42
N LEU A 83 14.32 8.05 -6.40
CA LEU A 83 14.11 7.39 -7.69
C LEU A 83 14.09 5.87 -7.51
N GLY A 84 14.92 5.34 -6.60
CA GLY A 84 14.90 3.94 -6.20
C GLY A 84 13.55 3.51 -5.62
N LEU A 85 12.95 4.34 -4.79
CA LEU A 85 11.63 4.09 -4.20
C LEU A 85 10.52 4.07 -5.27
N LEU A 86 10.54 5.01 -6.23
CA LEU A 86 9.62 5.01 -7.37
C LEU A 86 9.79 3.76 -8.23
N ASN A 87 11.04 3.32 -8.43
CA ASN A 87 11.35 2.10 -9.15
C ASN A 87 10.82 0.84 -8.45
N VAL A 88 10.88 0.79 -7.13
CA VAL A 88 10.29 -0.32 -6.33
C VAL A 88 8.77 -0.34 -6.46
N PHE A 89 8.09 0.81 -6.36
CA PHE A 89 6.63 0.89 -6.48
C PHE A 89 6.11 0.56 -7.87
N SER A 90 6.86 0.91 -8.92
CA SER A 90 6.52 0.53 -10.30
C SER A 90 6.89 -0.89 -10.65
N GLY A 91 7.50 -1.66 -9.72
CA GLY A 91 7.98 -3.02 -9.96
C GLY A 91 9.11 -3.11 -10.98
N GLY A 92 9.92 -2.04 -11.12
CA GLY A 92 11.00 -1.94 -12.07
C GLY A 92 10.65 -1.26 -13.40
N ALA A 93 9.38 -1.00 -13.64
CA ALA A 93 8.93 -0.36 -14.88
C ALA A 93 9.52 1.05 -15.06
N PHE A 94 9.74 1.79 -13.96
CA PHE A 94 10.35 3.11 -13.96
C PHE A 94 11.80 3.06 -14.49
N GLY A 95 12.62 2.16 -13.98
CA GLY A 95 14.00 1.99 -14.39
C GLY A 95 14.16 1.44 -15.79
N ASN A 96 13.22 0.63 -16.25
CA ASN A 96 13.22 0.05 -17.59
C ASN A 96 12.64 0.99 -18.65
N ALA A 97 12.24 2.22 -18.29
CA ALA A 97 11.50 3.14 -19.17
C ALA A 97 10.33 2.46 -19.90
N ALA A 98 9.58 1.64 -19.16
CA ALA A 98 8.46 0.90 -19.72
C ALA A 98 7.26 1.81 -20.00
N ILE A 99 6.31 1.33 -20.80
CA ILE A 99 5.03 1.99 -21.06
C ILE A 99 4.29 2.29 -19.74
N LEU A 100 4.50 1.43 -18.73
CA LEU A 100 3.92 1.55 -17.40
C LEU A 100 4.86 2.20 -16.37
N ALA A 101 5.86 2.98 -16.81
CA ALA A 101 6.94 3.52 -15.96
C ALA A 101 6.43 4.34 -14.77
N LEU A 102 5.45 5.22 -14.98
CA LEU A 102 4.88 6.06 -13.91
C LEU A 102 3.93 5.27 -12.98
N GLY A 103 3.56 4.06 -13.37
CA GLY A 103 2.74 3.15 -12.55
C GLY A 103 1.43 3.79 -12.08
N VAL A 104 1.10 3.56 -10.82
CA VAL A 104 -0.12 4.05 -10.17
C VAL A 104 0.11 5.39 -9.44
N MET A 105 1.36 5.88 -9.34
CA MET A 105 1.69 7.07 -8.54
C MET A 105 0.92 8.33 -8.93
N PRO A 106 0.74 8.70 -10.22
CA PRO A 106 -0.06 9.85 -10.62
C PRO A 106 -1.52 9.76 -10.16
N TYR A 107 -2.09 8.55 -10.20
CA TYR A 107 -3.44 8.30 -9.70
C TYR A 107 -3.54 8.46 -8.17
N ILE A 108 -2.55 7.95 -7.42
CA ILE A 108 -2.53 8.13 -5.96
C ILE A 108 -2.48 9.61 -5.63
N THR A 109 -1.60 10.39 -6.27
CA THR A 109 -1.50 11.84 -6.08
C THR A 109 -2.82 12.54 -6.38
N ALA A 110 -3.46 12.22 -7.51
CA ALA A 110 -4.76 12.78 -7.88
C ALA A 110 -5.86 12.40 -6.89
N SER A 111 -5.91 11.14 -6.45
CA SER A 111 -6.88 10.67 -5.44
C SER A 111 -6.74 11.40 -4.11
N ILE A 112 -5.50 11.64 -3.69
CA ILE A 112 -5.19 12.40 -2.49
C ILE A 112 -5.68 13.85 -2.61
N ILE A 113 -5.38 14.50 -3.73
CA ILE A 113 -5.82 15.89 -3.97
C ILE A 113 -7.37 15.97 -3.92
N ILE A 114 -8.07 15.05 -4.58
CA ILE A 114 -9.54 15.01 -4.55
C ILE A 114 -10.08 14.77 -3.14
N GLN A 115 -9.45 13.91 -2.34
CA GLN A 115 -9.83 13.71 -0.93
C GLN A 115 -9.65 14.98 -0.11
N LEU A 116 -8.54 15.71 -0.28
CA LEU A 116 -8.31 17.00 0.39
C LEU A 116 -9.32 18.07 -0.06
N MET A 117 -9.60 18.13 -1.37
CA MET A 117 -10.64 19.03 -1.90
C MET A 117 -12.03 18.71 -1.33
N GLY A 118 -12.32 17.43 -1.07
CA GLY A 118 -13.54 16.98 -0.41
C GLY A 118 -13.72 17.51 1.00
N MET A 119 -12.66 18.01 1.64
CA MET A 119 -12.72 18.64 2.96
C MET A 119 -12.79 20.16 2.90
N MET A 120 -12.07 20.75 1.92
CA MET A 120 -11.92 22.20 1.83
C MET A 120 -13.02 22.85 1.01
N ILE A 121 -13.58 22.15 0.02
CA ILE A 121 -14.52 22.70 -0.95
C ILE A 121 -15.91 22.11 -0.72
N PRO A 122 -16.95 22.94 -0.41
CA PRO A 122 -18.31 22.45 -0.12
C PRO A 122 -18.93 21.62 -1.25
N TYR A 123 -18.54 21.87 -2.50
CA TYR A 123 -19.00 21.10 -3.65
C TYR A 123 -18.58 19.63 -3.58
N PHE A 124 -17.30 19.34 -3.30
CA PHE A 124 -16.80 17.99 -3.13
C PHE A 124 -17.29 17.33 -1.83
N GLN A 125 -17.50 18.13 -0.78
CA GLN A 125 -18.06 17.64 0.46
C GLN A 125 -19.48 17.10 0.28
N LYS A 126 -20.33 17.80 -0.50
CA LYS A 126 -21.67 17.32 -0.86
C LYS A 126 -21.60 16.00 -1.63
N MET A 127 -20.68 15.88 -2.59
CA MET A 127 -20.49 14.62 -3.33
C MET A 127 -20.11 13.44 -2.43
N GLN A 128 -19.33 13.65 -1.36
CA GLN A 128 -19.02 12.60 -0.40
C GLN A 128 -20.25 12.10 0.36
N THR A 129 -21.23 12.96 0.59
CA THR A 129 -22.48 12.61 1.31
C THR A 129 -23.58 12.05 0.40
N GLU A 130 -23.48 12.22 -0.94
CA GLU A 130 -24.43 11.71 -1.94
C GLU A 130 -24.42 10.18 -2.13
N GLY A 131 -23.58 9.45 -1.38
CA GLY A 131 -23.49 8.00 -1.46
C GLY A 131 -22.82 7.50 -2.75
N GLU A 132 -23.38 6.47 -3.40
CA GLU A 132 -22.72 5.81 -4.55
C GLU A 132 -22.63 6.71 -5.79
N SER A 133 -23.64 7.55 -6.03
CA SER A 133 -23.62 8.52 -7.13
C SER A 133 -22.49 9.53 -6.98
N GLY A 134 -22.33 10.08 -5.79
CA GLY A 134 -21.23 11.00 -5.48
C GLY A 134 -19.85 10.34 -5.60
N ARG A 135 -19.70 9.08 -5.16
CA ARG A 135 -18.47 8.30 -5.33
C ARG A 135 -18.09 8.13 -6.80
N ARG A 136 -19.04 7.84 -7.66
CA ARG A 136 -18.80 7.72 -9.11
C ARG A 136 -18.30 9.05 -9.71
N LYS A 137 -18.91 10.17 -9.34
CA LYS A 137 -18.46 11.50 -9.77
C LYS A 137 -17.06 11.81 -9.24
N MET A 138 -16.76 11.53 -7.99
CA MET A 138 -15.41 11.71 -7.42
C MET A 138 -14.36 10.88 -8.16
N ASN A 139 -14.67 9.63 -8.49
CA ASN A 139 -13.77 8.78 -9.29
C ASN A 139 -13.52 9.36 -10.69
N GLN A 140 -14.53 9.95 -11.33
CA GLN A 140 -14.37 10.63 -12.62
C GLN A 140 -13.43 11.85 -12.50
N TRP A 141 -13.63 12.70 -11.48
CA TRP A 141 -12.72 13.82 -11.20
C TRP A 141 -11.29 13.37 -10.94
N THR A 142 -11.12 12.28 -10.19
CA THR A 142 -9.80 11.69 -9.97
C THR A 142 -9.13 11.27 -11.27
N ARG A 143 -9.87 10.65 -12.20
CA ARG A 143 -9.34 10.27 -13.53
C ARG A 143 -8.90 11.48 -14.34
N PHE A 144 -9.72 12.55 -14.42
CA PHE A 144 -9.35 13.77 -15.12
C PHE A 144 -8.11 14.44 -14.50
N LEU A 145 -8.08 14.52 -13.18
CA LEU A 145 -6.93 15.07 -12.48
C LEU A 145 -5.67 14.23 -12.69
N THR A 146 -5.80 12.89 -12.74
CA THR A 146 -4.68 12.00 -13.06
C THR A 146 -4.08 12.32 -14.43
N ILE A 147 -4.91 12.57 -15.44
CA ILE A 147 -4.42 12.98 -16.76
C ILE A 147 -3.69 14.32 -16.69
N GLY A 148 -4.24 15.29 -15.94
CA GLY A 148 -3.58 16.59 -15.72
C GLY A 148 -2.21 16.44 -15.05
N VAL A 149 -2.11 15.59 -14.02
CA VAL A 149 -0.84 15.30 -13.35
C VAL A 149 0.16 14.62 -14.30
N LEU A 150 -0.31 13.71 -15.14
CA LEU A 150 0.53 13.00 -16.13
C LEU A 150 1.08 13.92 -17.22
N ILE A 151 0.33 14.93 -17.66
CA ILE A 151 0.80 15.92 -18.63
C ILE A 151 2.00 16.71 -18.06
N LEU A 152 2.05 16.91 -16.74
CA LEU A 152 3.17 17.58 -16.07
C LEU A 152 4.32 16.60 -15.76
N GLN A 153 4.00 15.40 -15.23
CA GLN A 153 5.01 14.43 -14.80
C GLN A 153 5.66 13.67 -15.97
N GLY A 154 4.93 13.43 -17.07
CA GLY A 154 5.44 12.72 -18.24
C GLY A 154 6.66 13.37 -18.87
N PRO A 155 6.59 14.64 -19.27
CA PRO A 155 7.75 15.38 -19.80
C PRO A 155 8.90 15.48 -18.81
N ALA A 156 8.60 15.68 -17.51
CA ALA A 156 9.62 15.73 -16.47
C ALA A 156 10.36 14.39 -16.32
N TYR A 157 9.65 13.27 -16.41
CA TYR A 157 10.25 11.94 -16.40
C TYR A 157 11.16 11.72 -17.60
N ILE A 158 10.71 12.03 -18.80
CA ILE A 158 11.51 11.89 -20.05
C ILE A 158 12.74 12.79 -20.02
N ALA A 159 12.61 14.05 -19.57
CA ALA A 159 13.72 14.97 -19.42
C ALA A 159 14.76 14.44 -18.41
N ASN A 160 14.31 13.95 -17.26
CA ASN A 160 15.19 13.33 -16.24
C ASN A 160 15.95 12.13 -16.82
N LEU A 161 15.24 11.23 -17.53
CA LEU A 161 15.84 10.05 -18.17
C LEU A 161 16.88 10.45 -19.23
N TYR A 162 16.60 11.48 -20.03
CA TYR A 162 17.53 12.00 -21.03
C TYR A 162 18.80 12.58 -20.38
N HIS A 163 18.66 13.31 -19.28
CA HIS A 163 19.82 13.84 -18.54
C HIS A 163 20.71 12.74 -17.94
N GLN A 164 20.11 11.64 -17.52
CA GLN A 164 20.87 10.52 -16.93
C GLN A 164 21.49 9.60 -17.98
N VAL A 165 20.77 9.31 -19.06
CA VAL A 165 21.23 8.37 -20.12
C VAL A 165 20.88 8.93 -21.50
N PRO A 166 21.63 9.91 -22.01
CA PRO A 166 21.39 10.46 -23.35
C PRO A 166 21.51 9.41 -24.46
N THR A 167 22.38 8.43 -24.27
CA THR A 167 22.65 7.35 -25.24
C THR A 167 21.52 6.36 -25.43
N ALA A 168 20.54 6.36 -24.52
CA ALA A 168 19.36 5.49 -24.65
C ALA A 168 18.34 6.03 -25.67
N PHE A 169 18.42 7.29 -26.06
CA PHE A 169 17.43 7.94 -26.92
C PHE A 169 17.82 7.86 -28.40
N VAL A 170 17.03 7.13 -29.20
CA VAL A 170 17.26 6.99 -30.64
C VAL A 170 16.98 8.30 -31.40
N TYR A 171 15.94 9.04 -30.97
CA TYR A 171 15.50 10.29 -31.63
C TYR A 171 15.94 11.56 -30.90
N GLY A 172 16.81 11.45 -29.90
CA GLY A 172 17.22 12.55 -29.04
C GLY A 172 16.06 13.15 -28.23
N ASN A 173 16.28 14.33 -27.63
CA ASN A 173 15.25 15.03 -26.83
C ASN A 173 14.47 16.02 -27.72
N SER A 174 13.82 15.51 -28.77
CA SER A 174 12.94 16.32 -29.62
C SER A 174 11.60 16.54 -28.94
N PHE A 175 11.00 17.75 -29.08
CA PHE A 175 9.67 18.05 -28.58
C PHE A 175 8.61 17.03 -29.06
N GLY A 176 8.70 16.58 -30.32
CA GLY A 176 7.83 15.56 -30.87
C GLY A 176 7.95 14.21 -30.16
N PHE A 177 9.18 13.81 -29.82
CA PHE A 177 9.41 12.58 -29.06
C PHE A 177 8.86 12.68 -27.62
N VAL A 178 9.10 13.81 -26.94
CA VAL A 178 8.57 14.03 -25.59
C VAL A 178 7.04 13.98 -25.57
N ALA A 179 6.37 14.62 -26.53
CA ALA A 179 4.91 14.59 -26.64
C ALA A 179 4.39 13.18 -26.92
N TYR A 180 5.03 12.44 -27.83
CA TYR A 180 4.72 11.05 -28.15
C TYR A 180 4.89 10.13 -26.93
N ALA A 181 6.05 10.18 -26.28
CA ALA A 181 6.34 9.36 -25.10
C ALA A 181 5.40 9.68 -23.93
N THR A 182 5.08 10.96 -23.71
CA THR A 182 4.10 11.38 -22.69
C THR A 182 2.72 10.80 -22.97
N THR A 183 2.27 10.79 -24.24
CA THR A 183 0.98 10.21 -24.63
C THR A 183 0.93 8.71 -24.32
N ILE A 184 2.04 8.00 -24.57
CA ILE A 184 2.15 6.57 -24.23
C ILE A 184 2.08 6.36 -22.71
N LEU A 185 2.79 7.18 -21.92
CA LEU A 185 2.77 7.11 -20.47
C LEU A 185 1.37 7.38 -19.89
N ILE A 186 0.63 8.34 -20.47
CA ILE A 186 -0.77 8.60 -20.11
C ILE A 186 -1.62 7.36 -20.39
N ALA A 187 -1.52 6.80 -21.60
CA ALA A 187 -2.26 5.59 -21.97
C ALA A 187 -1.93 4.41 -21.05
N GLY A 188 -0.64 4.21 -20.73
CA GLY A 188 -0.16 3.16 -19.83
C GLY A 188 -0.73 3.31 -18.41
N THR A 189 -0.67 4.50 -17.83
CA THR A 189 -1.22 4.76 -16.48
C THR A 189 -2.74 4.60 -16.45
N MET A 190 -3.46 5.08 -17.47
CA MET A 190 -4.92 4.88 -17.58
C MET A 190 -5.28 3.40 -17.73
N PHE A 191 -4.46 2.64 -18.43
CA PHE A 191 -4.61 1.18 -18.55
C PHE A 191 -4.42 0.48 -17.20
N ILE A 192 -3.39 0.84 -16.43
CA ILE A 192 -3.18 0.29 -15.07
C ILE A 192 -4.38 0.60 -14.18
N MET A 193 -4.89 1.82 -14.22
CA MET A 193 -6.05 2.23 -13.45
C MET A 193 -7.28 1.42 -13.81
N TRP A 194 -7.53 1.20 -15.12
CA TRP A 194 -8.60 0.34 -15.61
C TRP A 194 -8.42 -1.11 -15.13
N LEU A 195 -7.20 -1.66 -15.16
CA LEU A 195 -6.89 -2.99 -14.61
C LEU A 195 -7.25 -3.06 -13.12
N GLY A 196 -6.83 -2.06 -12.34
CA GLY A 196 -7.11 -1.98 -10.91
C GLY A 196 -8.62 -1.96 -10.60
N GLU A 197 -9.40 -1.17 -11.36
CA GLU A 197 -10.85 -1.14 -11.23
C GLU A 197 -11.48 -2.49 -11.59
N LYS A 198 -11.04 -3.13 -12.66
CA LYS A 198 -11.54 -4.46 -13.05
C LYS A 198 -11.23 -5.54 -12.01
N ILE A 199 -10.06 -5.48 -11.38
CA ILE A 199 -9.73 -6.39 -10.28
C ILE A 199 -10.65 -6.11 -9.08
N THR A 200 -10.90 -4.85 -8.74
CA THR A 200 -11.78 -4.48 -7.61
C THR A 200 -13.23 -4.92 -7.86
N ASP A 201 -13.73 -4.76 -9.08
CA ASP A 201 -15.13 -5.08 -9.42
C ASP A 201 -15.39 -6.60 -9.52
N LYS A 202 -14.51 -7.33 -10.22
CA LYS A 202 -14.72 -8.73 -10.59
C LYS A 202 -13.77 -9.71 -9.92
N GLY A 203 -12.70 -9.22 -9.33
CA GLY A 203 -11.68 -10.00 -8.66
C GLY A 203 -11.85 -10.08 -7.15
N ILE A 204 -10.73 -10.12 -6.45
CA ILE A 204 -10.62 -10.13 -4.98
C ILE A 204 -9.69 -9.01 -4.55
N GLY A 205 -10.04 -8.32 -3.47
CA GLY A 205 -9.23 -7.26 -2.90
C GLY A 205 -9.41 -5.91 -3.61
N ASN A 206 -8.63 -4.94 -3.16
CA ASN A 206 -8.51 -3.64 -3.83
C ASN A 206 -7.48 -3.76 -4.95
N GLY A 207 -7.92 -3.68 -6.22
CA GLY A 207 -7.08 -3.93 -7.38
C GLY A 207 -5.87 -3.00 -7.48
N ILE A 208 -6.04 -1.71 -7.16
CA ILE A 208 -4.93 -0.74 -7.20
C ILE A 208 -3.88 -1.10 -6.17
N SER A 209 -4.30 -1.42 -4.95
CA SER A 209 -3.39 -1.84 -3.88
C SER A 209 -2.67 -3.15 -4.21
N LEU A 210 -3.36 -4.11 -4.85
CA LEU A 210 -2.76 -5.36 -5.32
C LEU A 210 -1.71 -5.14 -6.42
N ILE A 211 -1.96 -4.21 -7.35
CA ILE A 211 -0.99 -3.84 -8.40
C ILE A 211 0.28 -3.26 -7.77
N ILE A 212 0.16 -2.38 -6.78
CA ILE A 212 1.31 -1.83 -6.07
C ILE A 212 2.06 -2.93 -5.32
N MET A 213 1.32 -3.78 -4.59
CA MET A 213 1.90 -4.89 -3.83
C MET A 213 2.69 -5.84 -4.74
N ILE A 214 2.15 -6.24 -5.90
CA ILE A 214 2.84 -7.14 -6.82
C ILE A 214 4.09 -6.48 -7.42
N GLY A 215 4.06 -5.15 -7.64
CA GLY A 215 5.24 -4.38 -8.04
C GLY A 215 6.35 -4.48 -7.00
N ILE A 216 6.02 -4.27 -5.72
CA ILE A 216 6.96 -4.37 -4.60
C ILE A 216 7.51 -5.79 -4.47
N VAL A 217 6.63 -6.80 -4.41
CA VAL A 217 7.02 -8.22 -4.25
C VAL A 217 7.89 -8.70 -5.40
N ALA A 218 7.65 -8.23 -6.62
CA ALA A 218 8.43 -8.62 -7.79
C ALA A 218 9.91 -8.17 -7.74
N ARG A 219 10.23 -7.12 -6.96
CA ARG A 219 11.60 -6.64 -6.74
C ARG A 219 12.31 -7.35 -5.59
N LEU A 220 11.59 -8.01 -4.71
CA LEU A 220 12.17 -8.67 -3.53
C LEU A 220 13.21 -9.74 -3.88
N PRO A 221 12.99 -10.66 -4.84
CA PRO A 221 13.99 -11.66 -5.18
C PRO A 221 15.30 -11.05 -5.69
N HIS A 222 15.20 -10.01 -6.52
CA HIS A 222 16.35 -9.29 -7.06
C HIS A 222 17.14 -8.57 -5.95
N ALA A 223 16.44 -7.84 -5.06
CA ALA A 223 17.06 -7.15 -3.93
C ALA A 223 17.73 -8.13 -2.95
N LEU A 224 17.12 -9.29 -2.73
CA LEU A 224 17.70 -10.35 -1.89
C LEU A 224 18.97 -10.93 -2.54
N LEU A 225 18.94 -11.18 -3.84
CA LEU A 225 20.13 -11.65 -4.58
C LEU A 225 21.27 -10.64 -4.49
N ALA A 226 20.99 -9.35 -4.69
CA ALA A 226 21.97 -8.29 -4.58
C ALA A 226 22.61 -8.25 -3.18
N GLU A 227 21.81 -8.37 -2.12
CA GLU A 227 22.31 -8.40 -0.74
C GLU A 227 23.18 -9.64 -0.48
N VAL A 228 22.72 -10.83 -0.88
CA VAL A 228 23.48 -12.07 -0.76
C VAL A 228 24.84 -11.93 -1.47
N ASN A 229 24.84 -11.40 -2.70
CA ASN A 229 26.09 -11.20 -3.45
C ASN A 229 27.03 -10.22 -2.74
N ALA A 230 26.52 -9.11 -2.25
CA ALA A 230 27.31 -8.14 -1.49
C ALA A 230 27.95 -8.76 -0.24
N ARG A 231 27.21 -9.60 0.49
CA ARG A 231 27.71 -10.25 1.71
C ARG A 231 28.74 -11.34 1.44
N PHE A 232 28.62 -12.08 0.35
CA PHE A 232 29.56 -13.14 0.03
C PHE A 232 30.79 -12.67 -0.76
N GLN A 233 30.73 -11.50 -1.43
CA GLN A 233 31.88 -10.93 -2.15
C GLN A 233 32.79 -10.08 -1.27
N THR A 234 32.29 -9.55 -0.16
CA THR A 234 33.08 -8.71 0.75
C THR A 234 33.81 -9.60 1.78
N ALA A 235 35.10 -9.41 1.93
CA ALA A 235 35.95 -10.20 2.85
C ALA A 235 35.51 -10.16 4.32
N SER A 236 34.73 -9.16 4.71
CA SER A 236 34.09 -9.01 6.02
C SER A 236 32.65 -9.50 6.08
N GLY A 237 32.09 -9.98 4.96
CA GLY A 237 30.72 -10.45 4.85
C GLY A 237 30.55 -11.82 5.48
N SER A 238 29.89 -11.85 6.63
CA SER A 238 29.60 -13.09 7.35
C SER A 238 28.21 -13.59 7.00
N ALA A 239 28.07 -14.90 6.74
CA ALA A 239 26.76 -15.56 6.64
C ALA A 239 25.90 -15.31 7.90
N ILE A 240 26.54 -15.09 9.05
CA ILE A 240 25.88 -14.75 10.31
C ILE A 240 25.14 -13.40 10.19
N MET A 241 25.75 -12.41 9.53
CA MET A 241 25.12 -11.10 9.33
C MET A 241 23.86 -11.20 8.46
N LEU A 242 23.91 -12.00 7.40
CA LEU A 242 22.74 -12.26 6.54
C LEU A 242 21.59 -12.93 7.34
N ILE A 243 21.92 -13.89 8.19
CA ILE A 243 20.91 -14.53 9.07
C ILE A 243 20.32 -13.51 10.04
N LEU A 244 21.15 -12.65 10.65
CA LEU A 244 20.69 -11.59 11.54
C LEU A 244 19.74 -10.62 10.83
N GLU A 245 20.06 -10.23 9.60
CA GLU A 245 19.21 -9.40 8.76
C GLU A 245 17.86 -10.06 8.51
N LEU A 246 17.82 -11.31 8.08
CA LEU A 246 16.57 -12.02 7.83
C LEU A 246 15.71 -12.17 9.09
N VAL A 247 16.33 -12.45 10.25
CA VAL A 247 15.63 -12.52 11.53
C VAL A 247 15.04 -11.16 11.89
N LEU A 248 15.79 -10.09 11.71
CA LEU A 248 15.36 -8.73 12.01
C LEU A 248 14.21 -8.31 11.06
N LEU A 249 14.34 -8.62 9.78
CA LEU A 249 13.26 -8.43 8.79
C LEU A 249 11.98 -9.14 9.24
N PHE A 250 12.09 -10.39 9.66
CA PHE A 250 10.94 -11.17 10.15
C PHE A 250 10.28 -10.51 11.38
N LEU A 251 11.09 -10.05 12.34
CA LEU A 251 10.59 -9.35 13.53
C LEU A 251 9.84 -8.04 13.16
N VAL A 252 10.37 -7.28 12.21
CA VAL A 252 9.72 -6.06 11.71
C VAL A 252 8.38 -6.38 11.01
N PHE A 253 8.31 -7.46 10.21
CA PHE A 253 7.06 -7.93 9.63
C PHE A 253 6.04 -8.29 10.71
N MET A 254 6.44 -9.06 11.72
CA MET A 254 5.56 -9.44 12.84
C MET A 254 5.03 -8.22 13.60
N ALA A 255 5.90 -7.26 13.90
CA ALA A 255 5.51 -6.02 14.58
C ALA A 255 4.54 -5.19 13.72
N THR A 256 4.76 -5.11 12.41
CA THR A 256 3.88 -4.39 11.49
C THR A 256 2.52 -5.07 11.37
N ILE A 257 2.46 -6.40 11.29
CA ILE A 257 1.20 -7.15 11.30
C ILE A 257 0.43 -6.90 12.60
N ALA A 258 1.11 -6.93 13.76
CA ALA A 258 0.49 -6.65 15.05
C ALA A 258 -0.10 -5.23 15.10
N LEU A 259 0.59 -4.22 14.56
CA LEU A 259 0.07 -2.85 14.45
C LEU A 259 -1.18 -2.76 13.57
N VAL A 260 -1.12 -3.32 12.35
CA VAL A 260 -2.23 -3.24 11.40
C VAL A 260 -3.48 -3.98 11.91
N GLN A 261 -3.28 -5.05 12.69
CA GLN A 261 -4.37 -5.78 13.33
C GLN A 261 -4.82 -5.19 14.65
N ALA A 262 -4.07 -4.26 15.24
CA ALA A 262 -4.39 -3.67 16.54
C ALA A 262 -5.69 -2.86 16.47
N VAL A 263 -6.68 -3.31 17.25
CA VAL A 263 -8.03 -2.74 17.29
C VAL A 263 -8.47 -2.56 18.73
N ARG A 264 -8.95 -1.35 19.09
CA ARG A 264 -9.63 -1.09 20.35
C ARG A 264 -11.13 -1.37 20.19
N LYS A 265 -11.65 -2.34 20.94
CA LYS A 265 -13.08 -2.67 20.97
C LYS A 265 -13.80 -1.78 21.97
N VAL A 266 -14.71 -0.91 21.49
CA VAL A 266 -15.57 -0.07 22.35
C VAL A 266 -16.91 -0.79 22.50
N PRO A 267 -17.34 -1.11 23.75
CA PRO A 267 -18.61 -1.80 23.97
C PRO A 267 -19.79 -0.86 23.70
N VAL A 268 -20.75 -1.32 22.92
CA VAL A 268 -22.01 -0.63 22.65
C VAL A 268 -23.15 -1.56 23.00
N GLN A 269 -24.14 -1.04 23.67
CA GLN A 269 -25.36 -1.76 24.04
C GLN A 269 -26.54 -1.17 23.30
N TYR A 270 -27.30 -2.02 22.63
CA TYR A 270 -28.54 -1.63 21.97
C TYR A 270 -29.74 -1.89 22.89
N ALA A 271 -30.73 -1.00 22.81
CA ALA A 271 -31.96 -1.15 23.57
C ALA A 271 -32.67 -2.48 23.21
N LYS A 272 -33.20 -3.16 24.21
CA LYS A 272 -34.00 -4.36 24.00
C LYS A 272 -35.34 -3.95 23.36
N ARG A 273 -35.68 -4.57 22.23
CA ARG A 273 -37.02 -4.47 21.65
C ARG A 273 -37.84 -5.69 22.04
N ILE A 274 -39.01 -5.45 22.63
CA ILE A 274 -39.98 -6.49 22.94
C ILE A 274 -41.04 -6.46 21.84
N VAL A 275 -41.19 -7.53 21.09
CA VAL A 275 -42.24 -7.69 20.08
C VAL A 275 -43.06 -8.92 20.49
N GLY A 276 -44.25 -8.70 21.05
CA GLY A 276 -45.04 -9.75 21.67
C GLY A 276 -44.32 -10.38 22.86
N ASN A 277 -44.29 -11.71 22.96
CA ASN A 277 -43.64 -12.45 24.05
C ASN A 277 -42.12 -12.74 23.79
N LYS A 278 -41.54 -12.21 22.71
CA LYS A 278 -40.12 -12.43 22.37
C LYS A 278 -39.32 -11.16 22.57
N GLN A 279 -38.22 -11.27 23.31
CA GLN A 279 -37.24 -10.20 23.46
C GLN A 279 -36.21 -10.29 22.31
N TYR A 280 -36.13 -9.22 21.54
CA TYR A 280 -35.10 -9.02 20.50
C TYR A 280 -34.12 -7.95 20.93
N GLY A 281 -32.81 -8.15 20.75
CA GLY A 281 -31.76 -7.18 21.08
C GLY A 281 -31.21 -7.37 22.50
N GLY A 282 -30.43 -6.40 22.96
CA GLY A 282 -29.75 -6.44 24.27
C GLY A 282 -28.38 -7.14 24.25
N VAL A 283 -27.92 -7.60 23.09
CA VAL A 283 -26.57 -8.16 22.95
C VAL A 283 -25.55 -7.02 22.94
N ARG A 284 -24.49 -7.15 23.74
CA ARG A 284 -23.35 -6.24 23.69
C ARG A 284 -22.62 -6.44 22.36
N GLN A 285 -22.56 -5.38 21.60
CA GLN A 285 -21.73 -5.30 20.38
C GLN A 285 -20.50 -4.45 20.65
N TYR A 286 -19.49 -4.57 19.79
CA TYR A 286 -18.26 -3.83 19.92
C TYR A 286 -17.99 -3.05 18.63
N ILE A 287 -17.71 -1.75 18.76
CA ILE A 287 -17.21 -0.95 17.65
C ILE A 287 -15.70 -1.12 17.61
N PRO A 288 -15.14 -1.68 16.51
CA PRO A 288 -13.71 -1.83 16.37
C PRO A 288 -13.07 -0.53 15.90
N LEU A 289 -12.33 0.16 16.77
CA LEU A 289 -11.51 1.31 16.42
C LEU A 289 -10.09 0.84 16.09
N LYS A 290 -9.67 0.97 14.84
CA LYS A 290 -8.32 0.59 14.40
C LYS A 290 -7.28 1.57 14.95
N MET A 291 -6.14 1.07 15.44
CA MET A 291 -5.02 1.89 15.90
C MET A 291 -4.40 2.67 14.72
N ASN A 292 -4.28 2.04 13.57
CA ASN A 292 -3.88 2.67 12.32
C ASN A 292 -5.09 2.79 11.38
N ALA A 293 -5.96 3.78 11.62
CA ALA A 293 -7.13 4.04 10.78
C ALA A 293 -6.74 4.69 9.45
N ALA A 294 -5.68 5.47 9.43
CA ALA A 294 -5.16 6.17 8.25
C ALA A 294 -4.37 5.25 7.29
N ASN A 295 -4.10 4.00 7.68
CA ASN A 295 -3.32 3.02 6.92
C ASN A 295 -1.95 3.58 6.47
N VAL A 296 -1.65 3.55 5.17
CA VAL A 296 -0.35 3.94 4.59
C VAL A 296 -0.31 5.42 4.18
N MET A 297 -1.48 6.08 4.08
CA MET A 297 -1.61 7.45 3.55
C MET A 297 -0.68 8.47 4.21
N PRO A 298 -0.53 8.53 5.55
CA PRO A 298 0.35 9.49 6.21
C PRO A 298 1.79 9.43 5.74
N ILE A 299 2.31 8.22 5.50
CA ILE A 299 3.70 8.05 5.07
C ILE A 299 3.87 8.48 3.61
N ILE A 300 2.91 8.16 2.74
CA ILE A 300 2.94 8.58 1.33
C ILE A 300 2.96 10.11 1.24
N PHE A 301 2.14 10.80 2.06
CA PHE A 301 2.13 12.26 2.11
C PHE A 301 3.43 12.85 2.65
N ALA A 302 3.94 12.29 3.74
CA ALA A 302 5.20 12.72 4.29
C ALA A 302 6.33 12.58 3.25
N GLN A 303 6.39 11.46 2.55
CA GLN A 303 7.37 11.25 1.49
C GLN A 303 7.17 12.21 0.31
N ALA A 304 5.93 12.47 -0.11
CA ALA A 304 5.65 13.45 -1.16
C ALA A 304 6.14 14.85 -0.79
N LEU A 305 5.99 15.29 0.47
CA LEU A 305 6.53 16.58 0.92
C LEU A 305 8.05 16.59 1.01
N MET A 306 8.68 15.44 1.25
CA MET A 306 10.15 15.36 1.26
C MET A 306 10.78 15.57 -0.12
N PHE A 307 9.97 15.67 -1.20
CA PHE A 307 10.45 16.13 -2.52
C PHE A 307 10.67 17.66 -2.59
N ILE A 308 10.01 18.43 -1.75
CA ILE A 308 10.07 19.89 -1.81
C ILE A 308 11.51 20.41 -1.61
N PRO A 309 12.29 19.91 -0.61
CA PRO A 309 13.69 20.32 -0.48
C PRO A 309 14.55 20.07 -1.73
N ALA A 310 14.26 19.02 -2.49
CA ALA A 310 14.99 18.69 -3.71
C ALA A 310 14.81 19.74 -4.83
N LEU A 311 13.72 20.53 -4.80
CA LEU A 311 13.48 21.61 -5.74
C LEU A 311 14.45 22.79 -5.53
N PHE A 312 15.02 22.92 -4.34
CA PHE A 312 16.00 23.95 -3.98
C PHE A 312 17.45 23.46 -4.15
N SER A 313 17.69 22.64 -5.18
CA SER A 313 19.03 22.10 -5.48
C SER A 313 20.09 23.19 -5.52
N GLY A 314 21.28 22.90 -4.92
CA GLY A 314 22.38 23.87 -4.82
C GLY A 314 22.43 24.70 -3.52
N THR A 315 21.42 24.55 -2.63
CA THR A 315 21.44 25.20 -1.31
C THR A 315 21.95 24.25 -0.23
N ALA A 316 22.52 24.79 0.86
CA ALA A 316 22.90 23.99 2.04
C ALA A 316 21.68 23.25 2.65
N PHE A 317 20.49 23.83 2.49
CA PHE A 317 19.23 23.19 2.88
C PHE A 317 18.97 21.91 2.10
N ALA A 318 19.06 21.95 0.77
CA ALA A 318 18.86 20.75 -0.05
C ALA A 318 19.91 19.67 0.24
N ALA A 319 21.17 20.06 0.51
CA ALA A 319 22.23 19.11 0.87
C ALA A 319 21.94 18.35 2.17
N ALA A 320 21.34 19.00 3.17
CA ALA A 320 20.97 18.36 4.43
C ALA A 320 19.85 17.29 4.25
N PHE A 321 19.03 17.41 3.21
CA PHE A 321 17.92 16.51 2.90
C PHE A 321 18.21 15.52 1.75
N SER A 322 19.37 15.61 1.10
CA SER A 322 19.72 14.74 -0.03
C SER A 322 20.02 13.30 0.38
N SER A 323 20.52 13.10 1.60
CA SER A 323 20.88 11.79 2.11
C SER A 323 19.73 11.12 2.86
N MET A 324 19.26 9.96 2.40
CA MET A 324 18.23 9.17 3.08
C MET A 324 18.65 8.71 4.48
N THR A 325 19.95 8.52 4.72
CA THR A 325 20.51 8.13 6.03
C THR A 325 20.77 9.32 6.93
N GLY A 326 20.60 10.55 6.43
CA GLY A 326 20.83 11.80 7.14
C GLY A 326 19.87 11.98 8.33
N PHE A 327 20.37 12.60 9.41
CA PHE A 327 19.56 12.88 10.61
C PHE A 327 18.37 13.80 10.29
N TRP A 328 18.62 14.91 9.58
CA TRP A 328 17.58 15.89 9.26
C TRP A 328 16.47 15.32 8.37
N TYR A 329 16.84 14.49 7.38
CA TYR A 329 15.86 13.78 6.56
C TYR A 329 14.92 12.92 7.40
N ASN A 330 15.48 12.04 8.23
CA ASN A 330 14.70 11.09 9.03
C ASN A 330 13.90 11.76 10.15
N PHE A 331 14.45 12.80 10.78
CA PHE A 331 13.73 13.58 11.79
C PHE A 331 12.51 14.28 11.20
N THR A 332 12.68 14.98 10.09
CA THR A 332 11.57 15.67 9.40
C THR A 332 10.53 14.68 8.91
N LEU A 333 10.97 13.55 8.32
CA LEU A 333 10.07 12.49 7.89
C LEU A 333 9.23 11.97 9.07
N ALA A 334 9.83 11.70 10.23
CA ALA A 334 9.11 11.26 11.42
C ALA A 334 8.06 12.26 11.90
N VAL A 335 8.44 13.54 12.00
CA VAL A 335 7.52 14.62 12.41
C VAL A 335 6.35 14.73 11.43
N LEU A 336 6.62 14.70 10.13
CA LEU A 336 5.57 14.73 9.11
C LEU A 336 4.66 13.53 9.18
N VAL A 337 5.20 12.31 9.36
CA VAL A 337 4.39 11.09 9.49
C VAL A 337 3.46 11.19 10.71
N ILE A 338 3.95 11.65 11.85
CA ILE A 338 3.13 11.83 13.06
C ILE A 338 2.03 12.87 12.79
N ALA A 339 2.37 14.04 12.25
CA ALA A 339 1.42 15.11 11.96
C ALA A 339 0.32 14.63 10.99
N PHE A 340 0.72 13.98 9.90
CA PHE A 340 -0.25 13.46 8.94
C PHE A 340 -1.08 12.29 9.47
N THR A 341 -0.54 11.48 10.38
CA THR A 341 -1.33 10.41 11.00
C THR A 341 -2.49 11.00 11.82
N TYR A 342 -2.24 12.03 12.61
CA TYR A 342 -3.30 12.74 13.34
C TYR A 342 -4.30 13.41 12.38
N PHE A 343 -3.78 14.12 11.39
CA PHE A 343 -4.60 14.78 10.39
C PHE A 343 -5.54 13.82 9.66
N TYR A 344 -5.01 12.72 9.13
CA TYR A 344 -5.79 11.71 8.42
C TYR A 344 -6.77 10.96 9.33
N THR A 345 -6.37 10.65 10.55
CA THR A 345 -7.26 9.97 11.49
C THR A 345 -8.47 10.85 11.83
N ALA A 346 -8.26 12.15 12.03
CA ALA A 346 -9.34 13.11 12.29
C ALA A 346 -10.33 13.24 11.11
N ILE A 347 -9.83 13.02 9.88
CA ILE A 347 -10.65 13.07 8.66
C ILE A 347 -11.49 11.81 8.47
N ILE A 348 -10.83 10.64 8.57
CA ILE A 348 -11.46 9.34 8.26
C ILE A 348 -12.50 8.99 9.31
N ILE A 349 -12.22 9.30 10.57
CA ILE A 349 -13.12 8.99 11.69
C ILE A 349 -13.76 10.29 12.17
N ASN A 350 -15.05 10.40 11.91
CA ASN A 350 -15.87 11.50 12.41
C ASN A 350 -16.64 11.04 13.67
N PRO A 351 -16.20 11.43 14.90
CA PRO A 351 -16.85 11.00 16.13
C PRO A 351 -18.29 11.44 16.23
N GLN A 352 -18.64 12.59 15.63
CA GLN A 352 -19.99 13.12 15.66
C GLN A 352 -20.96 12.26 14.83
N MET A 353 -20.54 11.90 13.61
CA MET A 353 -21.33 11.02 12.73
C MET A 353 -21.54 9.64 13.39
N MET A 354 -20.49 9.09 14.00
CA MET A 354 -20.57 7.80 14.72
C MET A 354 -21.54 7.86 15.91
N ALA A 355 -21.52 8.95 16.70
CA ALA A 355 -22.41 9.12 17.84
C ALA A 355 -23.87 9.32 17.40
N ASP A 356 -24.11 10.04 16.30
CA ASP A 356 -25.43 10.24 15.73
C ASP A 356 -26.01 8.94 15.16
N ASP A 357 -25.19 8.14 14.47
CA ASP A 357 -25.60 6.83 13.95
C ASP A 357 -25.94 5.85 15.09
N MET A 358 -25.14 5.85 16.16
CA MET A 358 -25.47 5.07 17.36
C MET A 358 -26.79 5.51 17.97
N LYS A 359 -27.01 6.82 18.09
CA LYS A 359 -28.26 7.36 18.64
C LYS A 359 -29.47 6.98 17.80
N ARG A 360 -29.37 7.09 16.46
CA ARG A 360 -30.44 6.71 15.51
C ARG A 360 -30.80 5.23 15.62
N ASN A 361 -29.81 4.38 15.83
CA ASN A 361 -29.99 2.93 15.96
C ASN A 361 -30.34 2.48 17.39
N GLY A 362 -30.56 3.40 18.33
CA GLY A 362 -30.88 3.07 19.72
C GLY A 362 -29.73 2.46 20.51
N GLY A 363 -28.50 2.67 20.05
CA GLY A 363 -27.28 2.21 20.71
C GLY A 363 -26.73 3.26 21.68
N PHE A 364 -26.12 2.81 22.77
CA PHE A 364 -25.42 3.67 23.72
C PHE A 364 -24.20 2.97 24.30
N ILE A 365 -23.22 3.75 24.73
CA ILE A 365 -22.03 3.25 25.41
C ILE A 365 -22.35 3.17 26.91
N PRO A 366 -22.18 2.00 27.57
CA PRO A 366 -22.44 1.89 29.01
C PRO A 366 -21.61 2.90 29.81
N GLY A 367 -22.28 3.68 30.67
CA GLY A 367 -21.64 4.71 31.48
C GLY A 367 -21.47 6.09 30.82
N VAL A 368 -21.87 6.25 29.56
CA VAL A 368 -21.74 7.53 28.82
C VAL A 368 -23.13 7.97 28.33
N LYS A 369 -23.52 9.23 28.61
CA LYS A 369 -24.79 9.76 28.11
C LYS A 369 -24.75 9.91 26.57
N PRO A 370 -25.85 9.52 25.86
CA PRO A 370 -25.95 9.70 24.42
C PRO A 370 -25.83 11.17 24.00
N GLY A 371 -25.20 11.45 22.89
CA GLY A 371 -25.01 12.79 22.35
C GLY A 371 -23.57 13.31 22.55
N LYS A 372 -23.41 14.58 22.94
CA LYS A 372 -22.10 15.25 23.07
C LYS A 372 -21.06 14.47 23.91
N GLN A 373 -21.50 13.82 25.00
CA GLN A 373 -20.58 13.04 25.83
C GLN A 373 -20.04 11.81 25.11
N THR A 374 -20.89 11.18 24.29
CA THR A 374 -20.44 10.04 23.43
C THR A 374 -19.43 10.51 22.40
N VAL A 375 -19.62 11.67 21.77
CA VAL A 375 -18.65 12.28 20.85
C VAL A 375 -17.31 12.49 21.54
N ASN A 376 -17.31 13.18 22.70
CA ASN A 376 -16.08 13.45 23.44
C ASN A 376 -15.37 12.18 23.91
N TYR A 377 -16.14 11.16 24.28
CA TYR A 377 -15.59 9.87 24.70
C TYR A 377 -14.88 9.17 23.54
N ILE A 378 -15.50 9.10 22.34
CA ILE A 378 -14.91 8.51 21.14
C ILE A 378 -13.68 9.30 20.72
N ASP A 379 -13.76 10.64 20.69
CA ASP A 379 -12.64 11.52 20.34
C ASP A 379 -11.45 11.33 21.26
N THR A 380 -11.68 11.26 22.57
CA THR A 380 -10.62 10.99 23.57
C THR A 380 -9.96 9.63 23.35
N ILE A 381 -10.75 8.58 23.05
CA ILE A 381 -10.19 7.25 22.75
C ILE A 381 -9.38 7.32 21.48
N MET A 382 -9.89 7.95 20.42
CA MET A 382 -9.19 8.06 19.14
C MET A 382 -7.85 8.78 19.28
N THR A 383 -7.83 9.92 19.96
CA THR A 383 -6.59 10.67 20.20
C THR A 383 -5.54 9.84 20.95
N ARG A 384 -5.98 9.11 21.99
CA ARG A 384 -5.11 8.25 22.79
C ARG A 384 -4.57 7.04 22.02
N ILE A 385 -5.36 6.47 21.09
CA ILE A 385 -4.95 5.32 20.28
C ILE A 385 -4.05 5.77 19.12
N THR A 386 -4.32 6.93 18.54
CA THR A 386 -3.55 7.47 17.41
C THR A 386 -2.12 7.80 17.82
N LEU A 387 -1.88 8.22 19.07
CA LEU A 387 -0.54 8.59 19.54
C LEU A 387 0.46 7.42 19.40
N PRO A 388 0.29 6.26 20.05
CA PRO A 388 1.21 5.14 19.88
C PRO A 388 1.24 4.62 18.44
N GLY A 389 0.12 4.68 17.71
CA GLY A 389 0.05 4.32 16.30
C GLY A 389 0.92 5.21 15.42
N SER A 390 0.91 6.53 15.63
CA SER A 390 1.70 7.49 14.87
C SER A 390 3.21 7.35 15.13
N PHE A 391 3.61 7.13 16.39
CA PHE A 391 5.00 6.86 16.74
C PHE A 391 5.50 5.57 16.09
N PHE A 392 4.71 4.51 16.12
CA PHE A 392 5.10 3.27 15.47
C PHE A 392 5.21 3.43 13.95
N LEU A 393 4.29 4.15 13.31
CA LEU A 393 4.37 4.46 11.88
C LEU A 393 5.62 5.27 11.54
N ALA A 394 5.99 6.24 12.40
CA ALA A 394 7.22 7.01 12.23
C ALA A 394 8.47 6.12 12.35
N ILE A 395 8.50 5.20 13.31
CA ILE A 395 9.59 4.23 13.45
C ILE A 395 9.69 3.35 12.20
N VAL A 396 8.58 2.79 11.73
CA VAL A 396 8.55 1.97 10.50
C VAL A 396 9.01 2.77 9.28
N ALA A 397 8.69 4.06 9.19
CA ALA A 397 9.12 4.92 8.10
C ALA A 397 10.64 5.16 8.07
N ILE A 398 11.29 5.21 9.25
CA ILE A 398 12.73 5.45 9.41
C ILE A 398 13.54 4.14 9.35
N LEU A 399 12.92 2.99 9.61
CA LEU A 399 13.60 1.70 9.65
C LEU A 399 14.53 1.42 8.47
N PRO A 400 14.19 1.72 7.20
CA PRO A 400 15.10 1.54 6.08
C PRO A 400 16.43 2.29 6.27
N ALA A 401 16.38 3.54 6.73
CA ALA A 401 17.54 4.35 6.96
C ALA A 401 18.43 3.81 8.12
N LEU A 402 17.78 3.33 9.19
CA LEU A 402 18.46 2.69 10.30
C LEU A 402 19.12 1.37 9.86
N ALA A 403 18.43 0.56 9.06
CA ALA A 403 18.96 -0.69 8.54
C ALA A 403 20.20 -0.46 7.66
N MET A 404 20.16 0.52 6.76
CA MET A 404 21.34 0.91 5.97
C MET A 404 22.51 1.38 6.85
N LYS A 405 22.24 2.21 7.86
CA LYS A 405 23.29 2.81 8.69
C LYS A 405 23.95 1.83 9.67
N PHE A 406 23.15 0.98 10.33
CA PHE A 406 23.66 0.09 11.40
C PHE A 406 24.04 -1.30 10.90
N LEU A 407 23.32 -1.84 9.93
CA LEU A 407 23.57 -3.18 9.40
C LEU A 407 24.35 -3.16 8.08
N GLY A 408 24.52 -1.98 7.46
CA GLY A 408 25.20 -1.85 6.18
C GLY A 408 24.48 -2.56 5.04
N ILE A 409 23.14 -2.65 5.11
CA ILE A 409 22.28 -3.30 4.12
C ILE A 409 22.25 -2.46 2.85
N GLN A 410 22.24 -3.11 1.69
CA GLN A 410 22.07 -2.41 0.43
C GLN A 410 20.71 -1.71 0.36
N GLN A 411 20.67 -0.54 -0.26
CA GLN A 411 19.50 0.32 -0.33
C GLN A 411 18.29 -0.40 -0.95
N ALA A 412 18.50 -1.19 -2.00
CA ALA A 412 17.43 -1.95 -2.66
C ALA A 412 16.74 -2.93 -1.70
N PHE A 413 17.49 -3.58 -0.81
CA PHE A 413 16.94 -4.50 0.18
C PHE A 413 16.39 -3.77 1.42
N ALA A 414 16.99 -2.64 1.78
CA ALA A 414 16.55 -1.83 2.91
C ALA A 414 15.11 -1.32 2.78
N TYR A 415 14.61 -1.07 1.57
CA TYR A 415 13.22 -0.68 1.33
C TYR A 415 12.19 -1.71 1.81
N PHE A 416 12.58 -2.98 1.96
CA PHE A 416 11.70 -4.03 2.48
C PHE A 416 11.65 -4.07 4.01
N TYR A 417 12.57 -3.40 4.71
CA TYR A 417 12.58 -3.32 6.17
C TYR A 417 11.54 -2.35 6.73
N GLY A 418 10.98 -1.48 5.92
CA GLY A 418 10.03 -0.51 6.46
C GLY A 418 9.46 0.42 5.40
N GLY A 419 9.00 1.57 5.87
CA GLY A 419 8.39 2.58 5.03
C GLY A 419 7.05 2.14 4.45
N THR A 420 6.71 2.73 3.31
CA THR A 420 5.46 2.45 2.60
C THR A 420 5.39 1.04 2.03
N SER A 421 6.53 0.50 1.56
CA SER A 421 6.57 -0.82 0.90
C SER A 421 6.08 -1.94 1.81
N LEU A 422 6.60 -1.99 3.03
CA LEU A 422 6.24 -2.99 4.02
C LEU A 422 4.78 -2.85 4.47
N LEU A 423 4.34 -1.62 4.75
CA LEU A 423 2.97 -1.36 5.19
C LEU A 423 1.95 -1.67 4.10
N ILE A 424 2.24 -1.34 2.84
CA ILE A 424 1.37 -1.70 1.70
C ILE A 424 1.28 -3.21 1.58
N MET A 425 2.42 -3.90 1.61
CA MET A 425 2.45 -5.36 1.47
C MET A 425 1.64 -6.04 2.57
N VAL A 426 1.88 -5.69 3.85
CA VAL A 426 1.16 -6.27 4.99
C VAL A 426 -0.33 -5.88 4.96
N GLY A 427 -0.65 -4.61 4.70
CA GLY A 427 -2.03 -4.12 4.68
C GLY A 427 -2.86 -4.78 3.59
N VAL A 428 -2.34 -4.86 2.37
CA VAL A 428 -3.05 -5.47 1.23
C VAL A 428 -3.25 -6.96 1.41
N VAL A 429 -2.24 -7.68 1.90
CA VAL A 429 -2.36 -9.12 2.19
C VAL A 429 -3.43 -9.36 3.25
N LEU A 430 -3.41 -8.61 4.36
CA LEU A 430 -4.40 -8.77 5.43
C LEU A 430 -5.82 -8.42 4.98
N ASP A 431 -5.99 -7.34 4.20
CA ASP A 431 -7.32 -6.97 3.69
C ASP A 431 -7.84 -8.00 2.68
N THR A 432 -6.97 -8.54 1.83
CA THR A 432 -7.34 -9.59 0.87
C THR A 432 -7.71 -10.91 1.59
N LEU A 433 -6.95 -11.29 2.63
CA LEU A 433 -7.25 -12.46 3.45
C LEU A 433 -8.60 -12.33 4.15
N LYS A 434 -8.90 -11.16 4.75
CA LYS A 434 -10.21 -10.90 5.38
C LYS A 434 -11.36 -10.99 4.38
N GLN A 435 -11.18 -10.53 3.15
CA GLN A 435 -12.20 -10.69 2.11
C GLN A 435 -12.41 -12.16 1.76
N ILE A 436 -11.33 -12.93 1.58
CA ILE A 436 -11.41 -14.37 1.33
C ILE A 436 -12.14 -15.09 2.48
N GLU A 437 -11.79 -14.78 3.73
CA GLU A 437 -12.46 -15.35 4.91
C GLU A 437 -13.96 -15.01 4.94
N SER A 438 -14.32 -13.77 4.60
CA SER A 438 -15.73 -13.35 4.53
C SER A 438 -16.49 -14.14 3.46
N TYR A 439 -15.92 -14.38 2.29
CA TYR A 439 -16.54 -15.22 1.24
C TYR A 439 -16.69 -16.68 1.70
N LEU A 440 -15.69 -17.23 2.40
CA LEU A 440 -15.74 -18.58 2.95
C LEU A 440 -16.85 -18.73 3.99
N LEU A 441 -17.00 -17.75 4.89
CA LEU A 441 -18.02 -17.72 5.93
C LEU A 441 -19.44 -17.64 5.34
N MET A 442 -19.67 -16.74 4.38
CA MET A 442 -20.99 -16.60 3.75
C MET A 442 -21.46 -17.94 3.13
N ARG A 443 -20.56 -18.66 2.45
CA ARG A 443 -20.91 -19.96 1.85
C ARG A 443 -21.11 -21.07 2.87
N HIS A 444 -20.45 -21.01 4.01
CA HIS A 444 -20.69 -21.97 5.08
C HIS A 444 -22.10 -21.82 5.66
N TYR A 445 -22.57 -20.58 5.81
CA TYR A 445 -23.96 -20.29 6.21
C TYR A 445 -25.00 -20.73 5.16
N ASP A 446 -24.75 -20.51 3.86
CA ASP A 446 -25.63 -20.95 2.79
C ASP A 446 -25.72 -22.50 2.73
N GLY A 447 -24.63 -23.21 3.01
CA GLY A 447 -24.60 -24.65 3.12
C GLY A 447 -25.45 -25.17 4.30
N LEU A 448 -25.37 -24.52 5.44
CA LEU A 448 -26.18 -24.84 6.63
C LEU A 448 -27.67 -24.57 6.42
N MET A 449 -28.01 -23.48 5.69
CA MET A 449 -29.42 -23.17 5.35
C MET A 449 -30.01 -24.14 4.32
N LYS A 450 -29.21 -24.65 3.38
CA LYS A 450 -29.67 -25.65 2.40
C LYS A 450 -29.79 -27.07 2.98
N THR A 451 -29.00 -27.42 3.99
CA THR A 451 -29.03 -28.73 4.68
C THR A 451 -29.81 -28.72 5.99
N GLY A 452 -30.07 -27.53 6.53
CA GLY A 452 -30.76 -27.35 7.79
C GLY A 452 -32.28 -27.31 7.61
N ARG A 453 -32.97 -28.44 7.68
CA ARG A 453 -34.31 -28.46 8.25
C ARG A 453 -34.20 -27.88 9.65
N ILE A 454 -34.60 -26.61 9.79
CA ILE A 454 -34.89 -26.07 11.13
C ILE A 454 -36.10 -26.83 11.62
N GLN A 455 -35.90 -27.86 12.41
CA GLN A 455 -36.97 -28.48 13.21
C GLN A 455 -37.42 -27.40 14.17
N GLY A 456 -38.54 -26.78 13.82
CA GLY A 456 -39.27 -25.92 14.74
C GLY A 456 -39.65 -26.78 15.94
N ARG A 457 -39.12 -26.41 17.10
CA ARG A 457 -39.52 -27.00 18.38
C ARG A 457 -40.91 -26.46 18.66
N HIS A 458 -41.93 -27.37 18.60
CA HIS A 458 -43.26 -27.11 19.09
C HIS A 458 -43.24 -26.86 20.60
#